data_71609d8ffa2b27e4966097b94bce0493
#
_entry.id   71609d8ffa2b27e4966097b94bce0493
#
_cell.length_a   1.000
_cell.length_b   1.000
_cell.length_c   1.000
_cell.angle_alpha   90.00
_cell.angle_beta   90.00
_cell.angle_gamma   90.00
#
_symmetry.space_group_name_H-M   'P 1'
#
loop_
_entity.id
_entity.type
_entity.pdbx_description
1 polymer ?
#
loop_
_entity_poly.entity_id
_entity_poly.type
_entity_poly.pdbx_seq_one_letter_code
_entity_poly.pdbx_strand_id
1 'polypeptide(L)'
;MPPPDLELPRFLEAPLFAGHPWVYRDHVPREFRADSGTLVRIRAGSFSAFALWDAESQIALRVYSTRELPSASWVADRVRQAWELRSLVRSQETTAFRWLFGEGDGLPGVVVDLYGRFAVIALYADGLERIAEW
;
A
#
# COMPACT_ATOMS: atom_id res chain seq x y z
N MET A 1 1.65 0.92 20.49
CA MET A 1 0.20 1.26 20.35
C MET A 1 -0.40 0.42 19.25
N PRO A 2 -1.52 -0.23 19.49
CA PRO A 2 -2.21 -0.93 18.42
C PRO A 2 -2.75 0.06 17.40
N PRO A 3 -2.89 -0.35 16.12
CA PRO A 3 -3.47 0.52 15.12
C PRO A 3 -4.94 0.81 15.44
N PRO A 4 -5.45 2.01 15.10
CA PRO A 4 -6.87 2.31 15.29
C PRO A 4 -7.75 1.37 14.45
N ASP A 5 -8.92 1.05 14.97
CA ASP A 5 -9.93 0.26 14.27
C ASP A 5 -10.90 1.20 13.53
N LEU A 6 -11.34 0.79 12.36
CA LEU A 6 -12.30 1.53 11.54
C LEU A 6 -13.31 0.58 10.91
N GLU A 7 -14.57 0.75 11.26
CA GLU A 7 -15.68 0.04 10.61
C GLU A 7 -16.07 0.76 9.33
N LEU A 8 -16.15 0.00 8.24
CA LEU A 8 -16.57 0.46 6.92
C LEU A 8 -17.95 -0.10 6.56
N PRO A 9 -18.67 0.53 5.62
CA PRO A 9 -19.93 -0.01 5.14
C PRO A 9 -19.82 -1.46 4.67
N ARG A 10 -20.80 -2.28 5.03
CA ARG A 10 -20.80 -3.71 4.73
C ARG A 10 -20.79 -4.02 3.23
N PHE A 11 -21.29 -3.12 2.40
CA PHE A 11 -21.29 -3.32 0.94
C PHE A 11 -19.88 -3.34 0.34
N LEU A 12 -18.86 -2.88 1.09
CA LEU A 12 -17.45 -2.97 0.66
C LEU A 12 -16.85 -4.35 0.87
N GLU A 13 -17.51 -5.25 1.62
CA GLU A 13 -17.00 -6.58 1.91
C GLU A 13 -16.63 -7.35 0.64
N ALA A 14 -17.57 -7.45 -0.31
CA ALA A 14 -17.36 -8.20 -1.54
C ALA A 14 -16.24 -7.63 -2.42
N PRO A 15 -16.20 -6.31 -2.73
CA PRO A 15 -15.09 -5.74 -3.48
C PRO A 15 -13.72 -5.93 -2.80
N LEU A 16 -13.67 -5.79 -1.47
CA LEU A 16 -12.42 -5.94 -0.73
C LEU A 16 -11.94 -7.39 -0.73
N PHE A 17 -12.83 -8.36 -0.57
CA PHE A 17 -12.48 -9.78 -0.73
C PHE A 17 -12.02 -10.11 -2.15
N ALA A 18 -12.57 -9.42 -3.15
CA ALA A 18 -12.15 -9.58 -4.55
C ALA A 18 -10.78 -8.93 -4.85
N GLY A 19 -10.16 -8.26 -3.87
CA GLY A 19 -8.83 -7.69 -4.01
C GLY A 19 -8.80 -6.22 -4.41
N HIS A 20 -9.92 -5.49 -4.34
CA HIS A 20 -9.93 -4.06 -4.60
C HIS A 20 -9.03 -3.36 -3.56
N PRO A 21 -7.97 -2.64 -3.99
CA PRO A 21 -6.94 -2.17 -3.05
C PRO A 21 -7.26 -0.83 -2.40
N TRP A 22 -8.36 -0.17 -2.76
CA TRP A 22 -8.67 1.19 -2.34
C TRP A 22 -10.02 1.29 -1.66
N VAL A 23 -10.10 2.19 -0.66
CA VAL A 23 -11.36 2.67 -0.08
C VAL A 23 -11.45 4.16 -0.32
N TYR A 24 -12.50 4.58 -1.00
CA TYR A 24 -12.72 5.99 -1.31
C TYR A 24 -13.25 6.75 -0.10
N ARG A 25 -12.95 8.04 -0.05
CA ARG A 25 -13.29 8.92 1.08
C ARG A 25 -14.77 8.94 1.41
N ASP A 26 -15.63 8.86 0.40
CA ASP A 26 -17.09 8.87 0.59
C ASP A 26 -17.59 7.69 1.44
N HIS A 27 -16.83 6.62 1.52
CA HIS A 27 -17.18 5.41 2.27
C HIS A 27 -16.56 5.36 3.67
N VAL A 28 -15.81 6.38 4.05
CA VAL A 28 -15.19 6.47 5.39
C VAL A 28 -16.10 7.32 6.30
N PRO A 29 -16.34 6.90 7.55
CA PRO A 29 -17.06 7.72 8.52
C PRO A 29 -16.45 9.11 8.64
N ARG A 30 -17.30 10.14 8.58
CA ARG A 30 -16.84 11.54 8.56
C ARG A 30 -16.12 11.98 9.82
N GLU A 31 -16.39 11.31 10.94
CA GLU A 31 -15.77 11.59 12.24
C GLU A 31 -14.38 10.98 12.40
N PHE A 32 -13.98 10.06 11.55
CA PHE A 32 -12.66 9.45 11.66
C PHE A 32 -11.55 10.46 11.37
N ARG A 33 -10.55 10.48 12.26
CA ARG A 33 -9.38 11.36 12.14
C ARG A 33 -8.13 10.60 12.51
N ALA A 34 -7.10 10.75 11.68
CA ALA A 34 -5.74 10.29 11.93
C ALA A 34 -4.79 11.07 11.03
N ASP A 35 -3.53 11.05 11.37
CA ASP A 35 -2.50 11.64 10.49
C ASP A 35 -2.27 10.75 9.29
N SER A 36 -2.01 11.34 8.12
CA SER A 36 -1.63 10.59 6.92
C SER A 36 -0.42 9.71 7.21
N GLY A 37 -0.44 8.47 6.72
CA GLY A 37 0.59 7.47 7.01
C GLY A 37 0.27 6.58 8.21
N THR A 38 -0.83 6.82 8.93
CA THR A 38 -1.29 5.93 9.98
C THR A 38 -1.77 4.61 9.38
N LEU A 39 -1.28 3.49 9.92
CA LEU A 39 -1.83 2.18 9.61
C LEU A 39 -3.11 1.96 10.44
N VAL A 40 -4.17 1.60 9.76
CA VAL A 40 -5.51 1.44 10.33
C VAL A 40 -5.99 0.01 10.10
N ARG A 41 -6.59 -0.60 11.12
CA ARG A 41 -7.27 -1.88 10.93
C ARG A 41 -8.68 -1.59 10.44
N ILE A 42 -8.97 -1.96 9.20
CA ILE A 42 -10.30 -1.79 8.60
C ILE A 42 -11.11 -3.08 8.69
N ARG A 43 -12.42 -2.92 8.84
CA ARG A 43 -13.38 -4.01 8.81
C ARG A 43 -14.58 -3.63 7.96
N ALA A 44 -15.03 -4.58 7.14
CA ALA A 44 -16.26 -4.45 6.35
C ALA A 44 -16.95 -5.81 6.35
N GLY A 45 -18.01 -5.96 7.11
CA GLY A 45 -18.62 -7.27 7.33
C GLY A 45 -17.62 -8.23 7.98
N SER A 46 -17.33 -9.34 7.30
CA SER A 46 -16.34 -10.33 7.73
C SER A 46 -14.92 -10.07 7.21
N PHE A 47 -14.76 -9.09 6.32
CA PHE A 47 -13.44 -8.69 5.82
C PHE A 47 -12.68 -7.88 6.86
N SER A 48 -11.40 -8.17 7.02
CA SER A 48 -10.49 -7.39 7.88
C SER A 48 -9.12 -7.27 7.22
N ALA A 49 -8.52 -6.09 7.32
CA ALA A 49 -7.19 -5.82 6.76
C ALA A 49 -6.52 -4.65 7.46
N PHE A 50 -5.25 -4.47 7.19
CA PHE A 50 -4.51 -3.26 7.54
C PHE A 50 -4.38 -2.39 6.30
N ALA A 51 -4.68 -1.10 6.44
CA ALA A 51 -4.64 -0.14 5.36
C ALA A 51 -3.90 1.11 5.79
N LEU A 52 -3.29 1.78 4.82
CA LEU A 52 -2.63 3.07 5.04
C LEU A 52 -3.65 4.19 4.85
N TRP A 53 -3.75 5.06 5.83
CA TRP A 53 -4.63 6.22 5.83
C TRP A 53 -3.99 7.41 5.12
N ASP A 54 -4.78 8.07 4.27
CA ASP A 54 -4.44 9.35 3.65
C ASP A 54 -5.56 10.35 4.00
N ALA A 55 -5.21 11.40 4.72
CA ALA A 55 -6.18 12.36 5.23
C ALA A 55 -6.73 13.33 4.16
N GLU A 56 -6.08 13.42 3.00
CA GLU A 56 -6.36 14.44 1.99
C GLU A 56 -6.93 13.92 0.68
N SER A 57 -6.49 12.75 0.24
CA SER A 57 -6.80 12.18 -1.07
C SER A 57 -8.22 11.61 -1.17
N GLN A 58 -8.75 11.50 -2.37
CA GLN A 58 -10.01 10.77 -2.65
C GLN A 58 -9.88 9.28 -2.31
N ILE A 59 -8.70 8.70 -2.48
CA ILE A 59 -8.40 7.36 -1.99
C ILE A 59 -7.97 7.51 -0.53
N ALA A 60 -8.92 7.32 0.39
CA ALA A 60 -8.70 7.54 1.81
C ALA A 60 -7.87 6.41 2.45
N LEU A 61 -8.03 5.19 1.96
CA LEU A 61 -7.32 4.02 2.48
C LEU A 61 -6.78 3.18 1.34
N ARG A 62 -5.54 2.73 1.49
CA ARG A 62 -4.89 1.77 0.60
C ARG A 62 -4.64 0.49 1.38
N VAL A 63 -5.24 -0.61 0.94
CA VAL A 63 -5.15 -1.91 1.61
C VAL A 63 -3.75 -2.49 1.41
N TYR A 64 -3.06 -2.79 2.49
CA TYR A 64 -1.71 -3.33 2.47
C TYR A 64 -1.66 -4.82 2.78
N SER A 65 -2.25 -5.24 3.90
CA SER A 65 -2.13 -6.62 4.36
C SER A 65 -3.43 -7.10 4.99
N THR A 66 -3.82 -8.33 4.63
CA THR A 66 -4.97 -9.02 5.26
C THR A 66 -4.55 -9.95 6.41
N ARG A 67 -3.26 -10.10 6.64
CA ARG A 67 -2.73 -11.07 7.59
C ARG A 67 -2.05 -10.43 8.79
N GLU A 68 -1.10 -9.55 8.54
CA GLU A 68 -0.22 -8.99 9.57
C GLU A 68 -0.11 -7.48 9.44
N LEU A 69 0.19 -6.82 10.54
CA LEU A 69 0.48 -5.39 10.53
C LEU A 69 1.76 -5.15 9.74
N PRO A 70 1.71 -4.33 8.68
CA PRO A 70 2.91 -3.99 7.91
C PRO A 70 4.02 -3.42 8.78
N SER A 71 5.24 -3.85 8.52
CA SER A 71 6.46 -3.46 9.20
C SER A 71 7.58 -3.25 8.19
N ALA A 72 8.74 -2.79 8.63
CA ALA A 72 9.91 -2.67 7.76
C ALA A 72 10.27 -4.00 7.09
N SER A 73 10.21 -5.12 7.82
CA SER A 73 10.48 -6.45 7.24
C SER A 73 9.41 -6.86 6.22
N TRP A 74 8.15 -6.53 6.47
CA TRP A 74 7.06 -6.79 5.53
C TRP A 74 7.28 -6.02 4.22
N VAL A 75 7.66 -4.74 4.30
CA VAL A 75 7.99 -3.93 3.12
C VAL A 75 9.20 -4.49 2.37
N ALA A 76 10.26 -4.87 3.10
CA ALA A 76 11.44 -5.47 2.50
C ALA A 76 11.11 -6.75 1.72
N ASP A 77 10.19 -7.57 2.23
CA ASP A 77 9.73 -8.77 1.53
C ASP A 77 9.00 -8.44 0.22
N ARG A 78 8.16 -7.40 0.20
CA ARG A 78 7.48 -6.95 -1.02
C ARG A 78 8.47 -6.44 -2.06
N VAL A 79 9.45 -5.67 -1.63
CA VAL A 79 10.53 -5.15 -2.49
C VAL A 79 11.35 -6.30 -3.07
N ARG A 80 11.69 -7.30 -2.25
CA ARG A 80 12.43 -8.49 -2.71
C ARG A 80 11.62 -9.32 -3.69
N GLN A 81 10.34 -9.56 -3.42
CA GLN A 81 9.45 -10.29 -4.34
C GLN A 81 9.34 -9.58 -5.69
N ALA A 82 9.21 -8.26 -5.70
CA ALA A 82 9.20 -7.47 -6.92
C ALA A 82 10.51 -7.61 -7.70
N TRP A 83 11.64 -7.62 -7.00
CA TRP A 83 12.96 -7.83 -7.61
C TRP A 83 13.06 -9.21 -8.26
N GLU A 84 12.63 -10.26 -7.57
CA GLU A 84 12.67 -11.63 -8.11
C GLU A 84 11.72 -11.80 -9.30
N LEU A 85 10.55 -11.17 -9.26
CA LEU A 85 9.60 -11.22 -10.37
C LEU A 85 10.18 -10.63 -11.65
N ARG A 86 11.11 -9.68 -11.54
CA ARG A 86 11.76 -9.02 -12.69
C ARG A 86 13.06 -9.70 -13.11
N SER A 87 13.33 -10.90 -12.63
CA SER A 87 14.55 -11.65 -12.97
C SER A 87 14.75 -11.81 -14.49
N LEU A 88 13.65 -11.93 -15.25
CA LEU A 88 13.69 -12.08 -16.70
C LEU A 88 14.11 -10.80 -17.45
N VAL A 89 13.90 -9.63 -16.86
CA VAL A 89 14.24 -8.34 -17.48
C VAL A 89 15.55 -7.77 -16.95
N ARG A 90 16.01 -8.25 -15.78
CA ARG A 90 17.29 -7.82 -15.21
C ARG A 90 18.45 -8.46 -16.00
N SER A 91 19.26 -7.65 -16.65
CA SER A 91 20.43 -8.10 -17.38
C SER A 91 21.49 -7.00 -17.44
N GLN A 92 22.69 -7.34 -17.89
CA GLN A 92 23.74 -6.34 -18.13
C GLN A 92 23.36 -5.37 -19.27
N GLU A 93 22.49 -5.80 -20.17
CA GLU A 93 22.03 -4.99 -21.30
C GLU A 93 20.84 -4.10 -20.94
N THR A 94 20.05 -4.48 -19.92
CA THR A 94 18.88 -3.73 -19.46
C THR A 94 19.24 -2.97 -18.19
N THR A 95 19.53 -1.68 -18.33
CA THR A 95 19.96 -0.82 -17.21
C THR A 95 18.86 0.09 -16.68
N ALA A 96 17.69 0.13 -17.32
CA ALA A 96 16.56 0.92 -16.88
C ALA A 96 15.29 0.08 -16.94
N PHE A 97 14.62 -0.07 -15.80
CA PHE A 97 13.34 -0.79 -15.70
C PHE A 97 12.61 -0.42 -14.42
N ARG A 98 11.29 -0.66 -14.39
CA ARG A 98 10.49 -0.48 -13.19
C ARG A 98 10.67 -1.66 -12.26
N TRP A 99 11.24 -1.39 -11.09
CA TRP A 99 11.44 -2.39 -10.04
C TRP A 99 10.16 -2.67 -9.26
N LEU A 100 9.48 -1.61 -8.81
CA LEU A 100 8.26 -1.73 -8.00
C LEU A 100 7.13 -0.93 -8.65
N PHE A 101 5.99 -1.55 -8.82
CA PHE A 101 4.81 -0.96 -9.45
C PHE A 101 3.60 -0.97 -8.52
N GLY A 102 3.66 -0.19 -7.44
CA GLY A 102 2.52 0.11 -6.58
C GLY A 102 1.67 -1.10 -6.19
N GLU A 103 0.39 -0.99 -6.45
CA GLU A 103 -0.62 -2.01 -6.14
C GLU A 103 -0.31 -3.36 -6.79
N GLY A 104 0.25 -3.35 -7.99
CA GLY A 104 0.61 -4.57 -8.71
C GLY A 104 1.66 -5.42 -7.99
N ASP A 105 2.51 -4.79 -7.18
CA ASP A 105 3.56 -5.47 -6.39
C ASP A 105 3.25 -5.48 -4.88
N GLY A 106 2.03 -5.13 -4.49
CA GLY A 106 1.59 -5.20 -3.11
C GLY A 106 2.09 -4.08 -2.20
N LEU A 107 2.57 -2.96 -2.79
CA LEU A 107 2.92 -1.72 -2.07
C LEU A 107 2.15 -0.54 -2.66
N PRO A 108 0.85 -0.43 -2.39
CA PRO A 108 0.01 0.62 -2.96
C PRO A 108 0.59 2.03 -2.79
N GLY A 109 0.64 2.77 -3.89
CA GLY A 109 1.09 4.15 -3.92
C GLY A 109 2.60 4.35 -4.04
N VAL A 110 3.41 3.29 -4.06
CA VAL A 110 4.87 3.37 -4.17
C VAL A 110 5.33 2.83 -5.51
N VAL A 111 6.09 3.62 -6.25
CA VAL A 111 6.70 3.21 -7.53
C VAL A 111 8.20 3.44 -7.44
N VAL A 112 8.99 2.45 -7.86
CA VAL A 112 10.44 2.54 -7.90
C VAL A 112 10.93 2.21 -9.31
N ASP A 113 11.62 3.16 -9.92
CA ASP A 113 12.27 2.99 -11.22
C ASP A 113 13.79 2.98 -11.05
N LEU A 114 14.44 2.01 -11.69
CA LEU A 114 15.91 1.94 -11.74
C LEU A 114 16.44 2.54 -13.05
N TYR A 115 17.53 3.28 -12.91
CA TYR A 115 18.30 3.85 -14.02
C TYR A 115 19.79 3.60 -13.74
N GLY A 116 20.31 2.48 -14.24
CA GLY A 116 21.67 2.05 -13.91
C GLY A 116 21.81 1.77 -12.41
N ARG A 117 22.60 2.56 -11.72
CA ARG A 117 22.80 2.47 -10.27
C ARG A 117 21.93 3.45 -9.48
N PHE A 118 21.06 4.21 -10.14
CA PHE A 118 20.17 5.17 -9.49
C PHE A 118 18.76 4.58 -9.38
N ALA A 119 18.11 4.82 -8.24
CA ALA A 119 16.71 4.49 -8.04
C ALA A 119 15.91 5.78 -7.81
N VAL A 120 14.79 5.91 -8.50
CA VAL A 120 13.84 7.01 -8.28
C VAL A 120 12.61 6.43 -7.63
N ILE A 121 12.26 6.94 -6.45
CA ILE A 121 11.07 6.53 -5.70
C ILE A 121 10.02 7.61 -5.86
N ALA A 122 8.85 7.24 -6.41
CA ALA A 122 7.69 8.11 -6.52
C ALA A 122 6.62 7.67 -5.52
N LEU A 123 6.10 8.61 -4.75
CA LEU A 123 5.07 8.39 -3.74
C LEU A 123 3.78 9.08 -4.18
N TYR A 124 2.70 8.32 -4.29
CA TYR A 124 1.41 8.79 -4.83
C TYR A 124 0.34 9.01 -3.75
N ALA A 125 0.72 9.05 -2.48
CA ALA A 125 -0.19 9.33 -1.39
C ALA A 125 0.52 10.06 -0.26
N ASP A 126 -0.25 10.84 0.50
CA ASP A 126 0.24 11.49 1.71
C ASP A 126 0.57 10.44 2.78
N GLY A 127 1.69 10.64 3.47
CA GLY A 127 2.13 9.75 4.53
C GLY A 127 2.93 8.53 4.08
N LEU A 128 3.13 8.33 2.77
CA LEU A 128 3.95 7.23 2.25
C LEU A 128 5.45 7.40 2.53
N GLU A 129 5.88 8.58 2.92
CA GLU A 129 7.25 8.83 3.36
C GLU A 129 7.66 7.85 4.46
N ARG A 130 6.76 7.53 5.37
CA ARG A 130 7.00 6.55 6.43
C ARG A 130 7.32 5.16 5.87
N ILE A 131 6.63 4.76 4.81
CA ILE A 131 6.88 3.46 4.14
C ILE A 131 8.21 3.51 3.39
N ALA A 132 8.53 4.62 2.77
CA ALA A 132 9.77 4.79 2.02
C ALA A 132 11.02 4.81 2.91
N GLU A 133 10.86 5.17 4.18
CA GLU A 133 11.94 5.14 5.18
C GLU A 133 12.24 3.73 5.71
N TRP A 134 11.35 2.79 5.52
CA TRP A 134 11.53 1.39 5.91
C TRP A 134 12.37 0.64 4.87
#